data_9d419151c36d334e4b3bf07f5167b991
#
_entry.id   9d419151c36d334e4b3bf07f5167b991
#
_cell.length_a   1.000
_cell.length_b   1.000
_cell.length_c   1.000
_cell.angle_alpha   90.00
_cell.angle_beta   90.00
_cell.angle_gamma   90.00
#
_symmetry.space_group_name_H-M   'P 1'
#
loop_
_entity.id
_entity.type
_entity.pdbx_description
1 polymer ?
#
loop_
_entity_poly.entity_id
_entity_poly.type
_entity_poly.pdbx_seq_one_letter_code
_entity_poly.pdbx_strand_id
1 'polypeptide(L)' 'MTTRIIIHNEGPKDVLMSTPGSVDVVIQSNCEASAHVYDGNNVTVSEVKK' A
#
# COMPACT_ATOMS: atom_id res chain seq x y z
N MET A 1 8.07 6.26 16.67
CA MET A 1 8.43 4.86 16.37
C MET A 1 7.84 4.47 15.04
N THR A 2 8.58 3.73 14.24
CA THR A 2 8.18 3.36 12.89
C THR A 2 7.78 1.90 12.86
N THR A 3 6.65 1.61 12.25
CA THR A 3 6.18 0.23 12.10
C THR A 3 6.20 -0.16 10.64
N ARG A 4 6.82 -1.26 10.33
CA ARG A 4 6.83 -1.79 8.96
C ARG A 4 5.60 -2.66 8.76
N ILE A 5 4.91 -2.43 7.66
CA ILE A 5 3.77 -3.25 7.29
C ILE A 5 4.00 -3.86 5.93
N ILE A 6 3.37 -4.99 5.68
CA ILE A 6 3.46 -5.69 4.41
C ILE A 6 2.05 -5.91 3.90
N ILE A 7 1.82 -5.54 2.64
CA ILE A 7 0.54 -5.72 2.00
C ILE A 7 0.72 -6.73 0.87
N HIS A 8 -0.06 -7.78 0.92
CA HIS A 8 -0.04 -8.83 -0.09
C HIS A 8 -1.32 -8.75 -0.92
N ASN A 9 -1.16 -8.56 -2.21
CA ASN A 9 -2.29 -8.47 -3.12
C ASN A 9 -2.52 -9.82 -3.79
N GLU A 10 -3.60 -10.48 -3.42
CA GLU A 10 -3.92 -11.79 -3.97
C GLU A 10 -4.66 -11.71 -5.30
N GLY A 11 -4.82 -10.50 -5.82
CA GLY A 11 -5.50 -10.29 -7.08
C GLY A 11 -7.00 -10.28 -6.92
N PRO A 12 -7.75 -10.24 -8.01
CA PRO A 12 -7.29 -10.21 -9.41
C PRO A 12 -6.86 -8.83 -9.91
N LYS A 13 -7.13 -7.76 -9.17
CA LYS A 13 -6.88 -6.41 -9.64
C LYS A 13 -5.68 -5.80 -8.93
N ASP A 14 -5.07 -4.84 -9.60
CA ASP A 14 -4.02 -4.05 -8.98
C ASP A 14 -4.61 -3.18 -7.87
N VAL A 15 -3.78 -2.84 -6.91
CA VAL A 15 -4.19 -2.07 -5.75
C VAL A 15 -3.26 -0.88 -5.61
N LEU A 16 -3.84 0.27 -5.30
CA LEU A 16 -3.07 1.49 -5.08
C LEU A 16 -2.93 1.72 -3.58
N MET A 17 -1.69 1.83 -3.14
CA MET A 17 -1.38 2.13 -1.75
C MET A 17 -0.89 3.56 -1.64
N SER A 18 -1.53 4.34 -0.79
CA SER A 18 -1.20 5.75 -0.59
C SER A 18 -0.72 5.95 0.84
N THR A 19 0.44 6.57 0.97
CA THR A 19 1.04 6.85 2.27
C THR A 19 1.32 8.34 2.35
N PRO A 20 0.95 9.01 3.46
CA PRO A 20 1.27 10.43 3.62
C PRO A 20 2.77 10.67 3.53
N GLY A 21 3.16 11.70 2.79
CA GLY A 21 4.55 12.06 2.65
C GLY A 21 5.34 11.22 1.68
N SER A 22 4.70 10.28 1.01
CA SER A 22 5.36 9.44 0.02
C SER A 22 4.52 9.37 -1.24
N VAL A 23 5.13 8.93 -2.34
CA VAL A 23 4.40 8.75 -3.58
C VAL A 23 3.54 7.48 -3.48
N ASP A 24 2.44 7.48 -4.24
CA ASP A 24 1.58 6.32 -4.28
C ASP A 24 2.28 5.16 -4.96
N VAL A 25 1.98 3.95 -4.51
CA VAL A 25 2.59 2.74 -5.03
C VAL A 25 1.49 1.82 -5.52
N VAL A 26 1.67 1.27 -6.72
CA VAL A 26 0.75 0.29 -7.26
C VAL A 26 1.26 -1.09 -6.95
N ILE A 27 0.42 -1.90 -6.30
CA ILE A 27 0.75 -3.28 -5.98
C ILE A 27 0.04 -4.16 -6.97
N GLN A 28 0.81 -4.77 -7.84
CA GLN A 28 0.24 -5.62 -8.87
C GLN A 28 -0.36 -6.88 -8.28
N SER A 29 -1.24 -7.48 -9.07
CA SER A 29 -1.88 -8.73 -8.67
C SER A 29 -0.83 -9.79 -8.34
N ASN A 30 -1.02 -10.48 -7.23
CA ASN A 30 -0.12 -11.53 -6.74
C ASN A 30 1.27 -11.03 -6.35
N CYS A 31 1.36 -9.74 -6.03
CA CYS A 31 2.62 -9.13 -5.58
C CYS A 31 2.47 -8.58 -4.18
N GLU A 32 3.61 -8.30 -3.56
CA GLU A 32 3.66 -7.74 -2.22
C GLU A 32 4.35 -6.39 -2.26
N ALA A 33 4.00 -5.55 -1.30
CA ALA A 33 4.71 -4.31 -1.08
C ALA A 33 4.80 -4.05 0.40
N SER A 34 5.84 -3.32 0.80
CA SER A 34 5.99 -2.97 2.21
C SER A 34 6.00 -1.45 2.35
N ALA A 35 5.62 -0.99 3.52
CA ALA A 35 5.60 0.43 3.82
C ALA A 35 5.92 0.62 5.30
N HIS A 36 6.36 1.83 5.64
CA HIS A 36 6.61 2.19 7.02
C HIS A 36 5.61 3.25 7.43
N VAL A 37 5.03 3.09 8.62
CA VAL A 37 4.10 4.07 9.16
C VAL A 37 4.63 4.61 10.47
N TYR A 38 4.38 5.88 10.70
CA TYR A 38 4.75 6.57 11.94
C TYR A 38 3.50 6.88 12.74
N ASP A 39 3.70 7.31 13.95
CA ASP A 39 2.57 7.75 14.78
C ASP A 39 1.77 8.81 14.04
N GLY A 40 0.46 8.61 13.99
CA GLY A 40 -0.43 9.59 13.40
C GLY A 40 -0.56 9.52 11.88
N ASN A 41 0.20 8.66 11.22
CA ASN A 41 0.08 8.50 9.77
C ASN A 41 -0.90 7.39 9.44
N ASN A 42 -1.55 7.55 8.29
CA ASN A 42 -2.51 6.56 7.80
C ASN A 42 -2.07 6.06 6.44
N VAL A 43 -2.33 4.78 6.20
CA VAL A 43 -2.08 4.19 4.89
C VAL A 43 -3.44 3.82 4.29
N THR A 44 -3.68 4.28 3.08
CA THR A 44 -4.94 4.03 2.38
C THR A 44 -4.70 3.07 1.23
N VAL A 45 -5.58 2.10 1.10
CA VAL A 45 -5.47 1.07 0.06
C VAL A 45 -6.78 1.01 -0.69
N SER A 46 -6.70 1.02 -2.02
CA SER A 46 -7.91 0.94 -2.84
C SER A 46 -7.61 0.22 -4.14
N GLU A 47 -8.65 -0.37 -4.73
CA GLU A 47 -8.50 -1.01 -6.03
C GLU A 47 -8.31 0.02 -7.11
N VAL A 48 -7.46 -0.31 -8.08
CA VAL A 48 -7.26 0.55 -9.25
C VAL A 48 -8.37 0.22 -10.26
N LYS A 49 -9.11 1.23 -10.60
CA LYS A 49 -10.14 1.07 -11.62
C LYS A 49 -9.55 1.31 -13.00
N LYS A 50 -10.01 0.52 -13.90
CA LYS A 50 -9.61 0.70 -15.30
C LYS A 50 -10.79 1.08 -16.14
#